data_9bf880917d3deaa254aa9936f48ff93e
#
_entry.id   9bf880917d3deaa254aa9936f48ff93e
#
_cell.length_a   1.000
_cell.length_b   1.000
_cell.length_c   1.000
_cell.angle_alpha   90.00
_cell.angle_beta   90.00
_cell.angle_gamma   90.00
#
_symmetry.space_group_name_H-M   'P 1'
#
loop_
_entity.id
_entity.type
_entity.pdbx_description
1 polymer ?
#
loop_
_entity_poly.entity_id
_entity_poly.type
_entity_poly.pdbx_seq_one_letter_code
_entity_poly.pdbx_strand_id
1 'polypeptide(L)'
;MKCRVYATTRGKHFYFRNPEGYVEKSWTKQTLALGIETDSKVGRNNSYAIMRFNGVDREIIQDCPEDEIQDLPKWLTPVKTNMKFLDMRAGDGRNQALFNYILTLQSEDFTKEEARETIRMINRYVLEDPLSDRELETILRDDAFKKPIFFKDKTFLFDKFAVYLKNNNHIVKINNQLHIYRDGIYVPGAMEIEAQMIKHIPNLKRAHRSEVLAYLEVMFQTEGETRATNPNIIAFSNGLYNIRDGSFMDFTPEIVITNKIPWPYNPAAHNDLLDYTLNRLACNDPEVRALLEEMVGYCLYRRNELGKAFILIGDKSNGKSTFLHVVKNMLGDKNIACLLYTSPSP
;
A
#
# COMPACT_ATOMS: atom_id res chain seq x y z
N MET A 1 9.67 -19.71 7.22
CA MET A 1 10.13 -18.36 6.82
C MET A 1 11.28 -18.53 5.82
N LYS A 2 11.30 -17.75 4.75
CA LYS A 2 12.40 -17.72 3.78
C LYS A 2 13.48 -16.74 4.28
N CYS A 3 14.36 -17.22 5.11
CA CYS A 3 15.48 -16.47 5.67
C CYS A 3 16.69 -17.39 5.85
N ARG A 4 17.88 -16.82 5.90
CA ARG A 4 19.08 -17.57 6.23
C ARG A 4 19.33 -17.54 7.73
N VAL A 5 19.68 -18.66 8.34
CA VAL A 5 19.87 -18.78 9.79
C VAL A 5 21.24 -19.38 10.10
N TYR A 6 22.00 -18.68 10.94
CA TYR A 6 23.30 -19.13 11.42
C TYR A 6 23.27 -19.42 12.92
N ALA A 7 23.96 -20.47 13.33
CA ALA A 7 24.22 -20.71 14.73
C ALA A 7 25.21 -19.66 15.29
N THR A 8 25.01 -19.26 16.52
CA THR A 8 25.96 -18.43 17.27
C THR A 8 26.30 -19.09 18.61
N THR A 9 27.28 -18.59 19.31
CA THR A 9 27.69 -19.15 20.62
C THR A 9 26.57 -19.10 21.65
N ARG A 10 25.59 -18.19 21.52
CA ARG A 10 24.52 -17.95 22.50
C ARG A 10 23.12 -18.00 21.92
N GLY A 11 22.97 -18.33 20.63
CA GLY A 11 21.66 -18.34 19.99
C GLY A 11 21.74 -18.47 18.48
N LYS A 12 20.90 -17.76 17.77
CA LYS A 12 20.80 -17.82 16.31
C LYS A 12 20.73 -16.41 15.72
N HIS A 13 21.31 -16.22 14.53
CA HIS A 13 21.14 -15.03 13.71
C HIS A 13 20.22 -15.35 12.55
N PHE A 14 19.18 -14.54 12.39
CA PHE A 14 18.21 -14.61 11.29
C PHE A 14 18.44 -13.43 10.35
N TYR A 15 18.55 -13.71 9.05
CA TYR A 15 18.82 -12.72 8.02
C TYR A 15 17.59 -12.53 7.15
N PHE A 16 17.12 -11.29 7.10
CA PHE A 16 15.99 -10.84 6.29
C PHE A 16 16.43 -9.70 5.39
N ARG A 17 15.71 -9.46 4.30
CA ARG A 17 15.83 -8.21 3.57
C ARG A 17 15.22 -7.09 4.41
N ASN A 18 15.84 -5.93 4.37
CA ASN A 18 15.32 -4.73 4.98
C ASN A 18 14.95 -3.75 3.87
N PRO A 19 13.68 -3.67 3.44
CA PRO A 19 13.26 -2.71 2.44
C PRO A 19 13.64 -1.27 2.85
N GLU A 20 13.85 -0.41 1.88
CA GLU A 20 14.28 0.96 2.13
C GLU A 20 13.26 1.70 3.01
N GLY A 21 13.76 2.28 4.10
CA GLY A 21 12.91 3.01 5.07
C GLY A 21 12.17 2.15 6.09
N TYR A 22 12.24 0.81 6.01
CA TYR A 22 11.47 -0.05 6.91
C TYR A 22 12.07 -0.14 8.32
N VAL A 23 13.38 -0.37 8.41
CA VAL A 23 14.14 -0.32 9.68
C VAL A 23 15.42 0.47 9.45
N GLU A 24 15.57 1.62 10.09
CA GLU A 24 16.69 2.52 9.87
C GLU A 24 17.88 2.30 10.80
N LYS A 25 17.63 1.79 12.01
CA LYS A 25 18.63 1.70 13.07
C LYS A 25 18.71 0.30 13.66
N SER A 26 19.94 -0.12 13.98
CA SER A 26 20.16 -1.29 14.81
C SER A 26 19.66 -1.05 16.23
N TRP A 27 19.21 -2.10 16.91
CA TRP A 27 18.76 -2.04 18.28
C TRP A 27 19.39 -3.11 19.16
N THR A 28 19.36 -2.88 20.46
CA THR A 28 19.84 -3.83 21.49
C THR A 28 18.78 -3.93 22.56
N LYS A 29 18.40 -5.16 22.93
CA LYS A 29 17.41 -5.48 23.96
C LYS A 29 16.09 -4.71 23.82
N GLN A 30 15.54 -4.71 22.62
CA GLN A 30 14.20 -4.16 22.39
C GLN A 30 13.18 -5.26 22.26
N THR A 31 11.99 -5.00 22.77
CA THR A 31 10.85 -5.91 22.66
C THR A 31 10.26 -5.80 21.27
N LEU A 32 10.21 -6.93 20.54
CA LEU A 32 9.52 -7.05 19.28
C LEU A 32 8.00 -7.07 19.47
N ALA A 33 7.26 -6.91 18.39
CA ALA A 33 5.81 -7.07 18.39
C ALA A 33 5.35 -8.46 18.85
N LEU A 34 6.21 -9.46 18.84
CA LEU A 34 5.96 -10.78 19.43
C LEU A 34 6.06 -10.82 20.97
N GLY A 35 6.45 -9.73 21.62
CA GLY A 35 6.69 -9.70 23.08
C GLY A 35 8.00 -10.36 23.52
N ILE A 36 8.95 -10.58 22.61
CA ILE A 36 10.28 -11.13 22.90
C ILE A 36 11.35 -10.07 22.70
N GLU A 37 12.38 -10.08 23.58
CA GLU A 37 13.52 -9.17 23.48
C GLU A 37 14.56 -9.69 22.49
N THR A 38 15.05 -8.82 21.63
CA THR A 38 16.09 -9.15 20.64
C THR A 38 17.09 -8.01 20.43
N ASP A 39 18.21 -8.38 19.82
CA ASP A 39 19.15 -7.46 19.20
C ASP A 39 18.95 -7.49 17.68
N SER A 40 19.16 -6.36 17.00
CA SER A 40 19.19 -6.31 15.54
C SER A 40 20.42 -5.55 15.03
N LYS A 41 20.88 -5.98 13.88
CA LYS A 41 21.93 -5.33 13.10
C LYS A 41 21.39 -4.98 11.73
N VAL A 42 21.30 -3.68 11.43
CA VAL A 42 20.96 -3.18 10.10
C VAL A 42 22.26 -2.86 9.37
N GLY A 43 22.44 -3.27 8.13
CA GLY A 43 23.67 -3.16 7.35
C GLY A 43 24.12 -1.73 7.01
N ARG A 44 23.88 -0.78 7.91
CA ARG A 44 24.29 0.64 7.81
C ARG A 44 25.15 1.00 9.04
N ASN A 45 25.96 2.05 8.95
CA ASN A 45 26.71 2.64 10.07
C ASN A 45 27.63 1.65 10.82
N ASN A 46 28.51 0.94 10.11
CA ASN A 46 29.48 -0.01 10.67
C ASN A 46 28.85 -1.18 11.45
N SER A 47 27.61 -1.51 11.17
CA SER A 47 26.94 -2.66 11.73
C SER A 47 27.36 -3.92 10.95
N TYR A 48 27.87 -4.93 11.64
CA TYR A 48 28.32 -6.19 11.02
C TYR A 48 27.92 -7.40 11.86
N ALA A 49 27.80 -8.53 11.21
CA ALA A 49 27.66 -9.83 11.86
C ALA A 49 28.92 -10.68 11.61
N ILE A 50 29.40 -11.34 12.66
CA ILE A 50 30.57 -12.20 12.58
C ILE A 50 30.13 -13.54 11.98
N MET A 51 30.61 -13.84 10.77
CA MET A 51 30.32 -15.08 10.05
C MET A 51 31.39 -16.17 10.31
N ARG A 52 32.60 -15.76 10.70
CA ARG A 52 33.69 -16.64 11.03
C ARG A 52 34.29 -16.25 12.38
N PHE A 53 34.41 -17.22 13.29
CA PHE A 53 34.90 -16.98 14.64
C PHE A 53 36.06 -17.97 14.94
N ASN A 54 37.21 -17.45 15.36
CA ASN A 54 38.41 -18.23 15.61
C ASN A 54 38.82 -19.17 14.44
N GLY A 55 38.69 -18.67 13.21
CA GLY A 55 39.03 -19.42 12.01
C GLY A 55 38.00 -20.45 11.54
N VAL A 56 36.89 -20.63 12.28
CA VAL A 56 35.80 -21.56 11.97
C VAL A 56 34.59 -20.78 11.48
N ASP A 57 34.04 -21.18 10.35
CA ASP A 57 32.80 -20.61 9.82
C ASP A 57 31.60 -21.02 10.71
N ARG A 58 30.64 -20.11 10.86
CA ARG A 58 29.40 -20.41 11.60
C ARG A 58 28.57 -21.42 10.83
N GLU A 59 28.05 -22.39 11.57
CA GLU A 59 27.10 -23.36 11.03
C GLU A 59 25.86 -22.68 10.45
N ILE A 60 25.48 -23.06 9.24
CA ILE A 60 24.23 -22.67 8.60
C ILE A 60 23.15 -23.67 9.04
N ILE A 61 22.22 -23.22 9.88
CA ILE A 61 21.08 -24.02 10.35
C ILE A 61 20.02 -24.13 9.27
N GLN A 62 19.80 -23.03 8.56
CA GLN A 62 18.88 -22.95 7.42
C GLN A 62 19.53 -22.09 6.35
N ASP A 63 19.68 -22.65 5.16
CA ASP A 63 20.11 -21.89 4.00
C ASP A 63 18.90 -21.36 3.21
N CYS A 64 19.09 -20.22 2.57
CA CYS A 64 18.11 -19.58 1.70
C CYS A 64 18.88 -18.80 0.64
N PRO A 65 18.63 -19.03 -0.66
CA PRO A 65 19.21 -18.22 -1.72
C PRO A 65 18.93 -16.72 -1.48
N GLU A 66 19.88 -15.87 -1.83
CA GLU A 66 19.81 -14.43 -1.50
C GLU A 66 18.61 -13.73 -2.15
N ASP A 67 18.24 -14.14 -3.35
CA ASP A 67 17.09 -13.68 -4.12
C ASP A 67 15.74 -14.17 -3.56
N GLU A 68 15.73 -15.26 -2.78
CA GLU A 68 14.55 -15.80 -2.13
C GLU A 68 14.35 -15.32 -0.69
N ILE A 69 15.33 -14.63 -0.10
CA ILE A 69 15.20 -14.10 1.27
C ILE A 69 14.04 -13.12 1.31
N GLN A 70 13.04 -13.40 2.17
CA GLN A 70 11.89 -12.53 2.36
C GLN A 70 12.24 -11.23 3.09
N ASP A 71 11.38 -10.23 2.93
CA ASP A 71 11.45 -9.01 3.71
C ASP A 71 11.20 -9.28 5.19
N LEU A 72 11.76 -8.42 6.06
CA LEU A 72 11.57 -8.51 7.51
C LEU A 72 10.07 -8.39 7.83
N PRO A 73 9.44 -9.42 8.41
CA PRO A 73 8.02 -9.33 8.78
C PRO A 73 7.77 -8.26 9.84
N LYS A 74 6.64 -7.57 9.77
CA LYS A 74 6.27 -6.50 10.71
C LYS A 74 6.26 -6.97 12.17
N TRP A 75 5.84 -8.21 12.43
CA TRP A 75 5.85 -8.79 13.77
C TRP A 75 7.25 -9.05 14.36
N LEU A 76 8.33 -8.90 13.57
CA LEU A 76 9.73 -8.89 14.05
C LEU A 76 10.27 -7.46 14.22
N THR A 77 9.46 -6.43 14.12
CA THR A 77 9.89 -5.05 14.40
C THR A 77 9.68 -4.69 15.88
N PRO A 78 10.48 -3.77 16.43
CA PRO A 78 10.31 -3.30 17.79
C PRO A 78 9.00 -2.55 18.00
N VAL A 79 8.38 -2.75 19.16
CA VAL A 79 7.21 -1.99 19.62
C VAL A 79 7.42 -1.52 21.05
N LYS A 80 6.83 -0.38 21.40
CA LYS A 80 6.85 0.14 22.78
C LYS A 80 5.79 -0.59 23.61
N THR A 81 6.20 -1.67 24.25
CA THR A 81 5.30 -2.46 25.08
C THR A 81 6.03 -3.02 26.29
N ASN A 82 5.29 -3.18 27.40
CA ASN A 82 5.74 -3.93 28.57
C ASN A 82 5.13 -5.34 28.61
N MET A 83 4.37 -5.73 27.57
CA MET A 83 3.74 -7.03 27.49
C MET A 83 4.79 -8.11 27.21
N LYS A 84 4.75 -9.17 28.05
CA LYS A 84 5.56 -10.38 27.89
C LYS A 84 4.60 -11.54 27.80
N PHE A 85 4.64 -12.26 26.70
CA PHE A 85 3.74 -13.38 26.45
C PHE A 85 4.38 -14.74 26.77
N LEU A 86 5.71 -14.80 26.85
CA LEU A 86 6.49 -16.03 26.93
C LEU A 86 6.16 -16.87 28.18
N ASP A 87 5.81 -16.21 29.30
CA ASP A 87 5.55 -16.87 30.58
C ASP A 87 4.04 -17.01 30.89
N MET A 88 3.16 -16.67 29.93
CA MET A 88 1.71 -16.71 30.17
C MET A 88 1.14 -18.12 29.98
N ARG A 89 0.43 -18.58 31.01
CA ARG A 89 -0.23 -19.91 31.06
C ARG A 89 -1.75 -19.82 31.13
N ALA A 90 -2.40 -20.98 31.05
CA ALA A 90 -3.83 -21.08 31.28
C ALA A 90 -4.19 -20.48 32.67
N GLY A 91 -5.14 -19.54 32.68
CA GLY A 91 -5.53 -18.82 33.91
C GLY A 91 -4.94 -17.41 34.05
N ASP A 92 -3.88 -17.06 33.31
CA ASP A 92 -3.22 -15.74 33.41
C ASP A 92 -3.92 -14.63 32.58
N GLY A 93 -5.11 -14.88 32.07
CA GLY A 93 -5.88 -13.90 31.31
C GLY A 93 -5.37 -13.67 29.88
N ARG A 94 -4.82 -14.69 29.23
CA ARG A 94 -4.26 -14.66 27.86
C ARG A 94 -5.20 -14.02 26.84
N ASN A 95 -6.50 -14.34 26.88
CA ASN A 95 -7.51 -13.77 26.00
C ASN A 95 -7.56 -12.25 26.13
N GLN A 96 -7.62 -11.75 27.37
CA GLN A 96 -7.66 -10.31 27.63
C GLN A 96 -6.34 -9.63 27.29
N ALA A 97 -5.20 -10.27 27.54
CA ALA A 97 -3.90 -9.76 27.20
C ALA A 97 -3.74 -9.60 25.68
N LEU A 98 -4.06 -10.62 24.89
CA LEU A 98 -4.03 -10.55 23.43
C LEU A 98 -5.02 -9.53 22.87
N PHE A 99 -6.24 -9.47 23.43
CA PHE A 99 -7.24 -8.48 23.04
C PHE A 99 -6.74 -7.04 23.29
N ASN A 100 -6.20 -6.76 24.47
CA ASN A 100 -5.66 -5.46 24.79
C ASN A 100 -4.42 -5.12 23.93
N TYR A 101 -3.65 -6.13 23.55
CA TYR A 101 -2.47 -5.96 22.73
C TYR A 101 -2.76 -5.52 21.30
N ILE A 102 -3.94 -5.84 20.78
CA ILE A 102 -4.41 -5.31 19.48
C ILE A 102 -4.33 -3.78 19.45
N LEU A 103 -4.77 -3.11 20.53
CA LEU A 103 -4.70 -1.65 20.62
C LEU A 103 -3.26 -1.14 20.63
N THR A 104 -2.35 -1.87 21.30
CA THR A 104 -0.92 -1.54 21.31
C THR A 104 -0.34 -1.63 19.89
N LEU A 105 -0.59 -2.71 19.17
CA LEU A 105 -0.11 -2.89 17.80
C LEU A 105 -0.66 -1.80 16.88
N GLN A 106 -1.96 -1.50 16.97
CA GLN A 106 -2.58 -0.42 16.18
C GLN A 106 -1.99 0.97 16.50
N SER A 107 -1.51 1.19 17.73
CA SER A 107 -0.86 2.46 18.12
C SER A 107 0.60 2.55 17.69
N GLU A 108 1.18 1.45 17.21
CA GLU A 108 2.57 1.32 16.73
C GLU A 108 2.61 1.02 15.22
N ASP A 109 1.69 1.59 14.46
CA ASP A 109 1.64 1.55 12.99
C ASP A 109 1.39 0.17 12.37
N PHE A 110 0.74 -0.75 13.09
CA PHE A 110 0.29 -2.00 12.51
C PHE A 110 -1.07 -1.83 11.86
N THR A 111 -1.18 -2.26 10.62
CA THR A 111 -2.48 -2.44 9.96
C THR A 111 -3.29 -3.50 10.70
N LYS A 112 -4.58 -3.58 10.41
CA LYS A 112 -5.47 -4.60 10.99
C LYS A 112 -5.00 -6.02 10.66
N GLU A 113 -4.58 -6.23 9.43
CA GLU A 113 -4.06 -7.50 8.94
C GLU A 113 -2.75 -7.89 9.60
N GLU A 114 -1.80 -6.96 9.69
CA GLU A 114 -0.51 -7.17 10.38
C GLU A 114 -0.70 -7.42 11.87
N ALA A 115 -1.63 -6.71 12.51
CA ALA A 115 -1.96 -6.95 13.91
C ALA A 115 -2.59 -8.33 14.11
N ARG A 116 -3.49 -8.77 13.24
CA ARG A 116 -4.06 -10.13 13.25
C ARG A 116 -2.98 -11.19 13.09
N GLU A 117 -2.11 -11.02 12.11
CA GLU A 117 -0.99 -11.94 11.88
C GLU A 117 -0.11 -12.00 13.12
N THR A 118 0.26 -10.86 13.69
CA THR A 118 1.09 -10.78 14.90
C THR A 118 0.45 -11.54 16.07
N ILE A 119 -0.84 -11.34 16.33
CA ILE A 119 -1.55 -12.07 17.41
C ILE A 119 -1.59 -13.57 17.14
N ARG A 120 -1.80 -13.99 15.88
CA ARG A 120 -1.73 -15.43 15.51
C ARG A 120 -0.33 -16.01 15.74
N MET A 121 0.71 -15.25 15.40
CA MET A 121 2.10 -15.64 15.63
C MET A 121 2.42 -15.77 17.13
N ILE A 122 1.97 -14.81 17.95
CA ILE A 122 2.11 -14.88 19.41
C ILE A 122 1.41 -16.12 19.95
N ASN A 123 0.15 -16.34 19.56
CA ASN A 123 -0.61 -17.49 20.02
C ASN A 123 0.05 -18.82 19.66
N ARG A 124 0.57 -18.95 18.44
CA ARG A 124 1.10 -20.21 17.92
C ARG A 124 2.51 -20.53 18.41
N TYR A 125 3.35 -19.50 18.61
CA TYR A 125 4.79 -19.72 18.79
C TYR A 125 5.39 -19.09 20.06
N VAL A 126 4.65 -18.24 20.77
CA VAL A 126 5.16 -17.53 21.94
C VAL A 126 4.47 -17.97 23.22
N LEU A 127 3.15 -18.15 23.17
CA LEU A 127 2.42 -18.66 24.34
C LEU A 127 2.79 -20.11 24.62
N GLU A 128 3.05 -20.41 25.90
CA GLU A 128 3.31 -21.80 26.35
C GLU A 128 2.06 -22.67 26.16
N ASP A 129 0.88 -22.11 26.49
CA ASP A 129 -0.44 -22.73 26.27
C ASP A 129 -1.21 -21.89 25.24
N PRO A 130 -1.25 -22.22 23.96
CA PRO A 130 -1.99 -21.44 22.96
C PRO A 130 -3.50 -21.51 23.19
N LEU A 131 -4.20 -20.44 22.82
CA LEU A 131 -5.66 -20.42 22.76
C LEU A 131 -6.14 -21.33 21.63
N SER A 132 -7.33 -21.91 21.80
CA SER A 132 -7.99 -22.62 20.71
C SER A 132 -8.31 -21.67 19.54
N ASP A 133 -8.42 -22.23 18.33
CA ASP A 133 -8.76 -21.44 17.14
C ASP A 133 -10.08 -20.66 17.32
N ARG A 134 -11.06 -21.25 17.98
CA ARG A 134 -12.35 -20.60 18.26
C ARG A 134 -12.21 -19.39 19.19
N GLU A 135 -11.40 -19.48 20.23
CA GLU A 135 -11.12 -18.36 21.13
C GLU A 135 -10.34 -17.27 20.43
N LEU A 136 -9.33 -17.67 19.64
CA LEU A 136 -8.49 -16.75 18.89
C LEU A 136 -9.31 -15.97 17.86
N GLU A 137 -10.15 -16.62 17.07
CA GLU A 137 -11.02 -15.95 16.10
C GLU A 137 -12.06 -15.02 16.78
N THR A 138 -12.47 -15.33 18.01
CA THR A 138 -13.30 -14.41 18.81
C THR A 138 -12.57 -13.13 19.17
N ILE A 139 -11.26 -13.20 19.45
CA ILE A 139 -10.41 -12.04 19.73
C ILE A 139 -10.15 -11.25 18.45
N LEU A 140 -9.97 -11.94 17.31
CA LEU A 140 -9.56 -11.33 16.03
C LEU A 140 -10.71 -10.86 15.13
N ARG A 141 -11.97 -10.93 15.62
CA ARG A 141 -13.11 -10.42 14.86
C ARG A 141 -13.03 -8.90 14.65
N ASP A 142 -13.74 -8.39 13.66
CA ASP A 142 -13.67 -7.00 13.23
C ASP A 142 -14.00 -5.97 14.33
N ASP A 143 -14.91 -6.30 15.21
CA ASP A 143 -15.30 -5.43 16.32
C ASP A 143 -14.27 -5.38 17.45
N ALA A 144 -13.33 -6.31 17.53
CA ALA A 144 -12.21 -6.27 18.45
C ALA A 144 -11.19 -5.17 18.08
N PHE A 145 -11.10 -4.84 16.79
CA PHE A 145 -10.32 -3.69 16.30
C PHE A 145 -11.13 -2.39 16.43
N LYS A 146 -11.93 -2.28 17.48
CA LYS A 146 -12.72 -1.09 17.79
C LYS A 146 -11.81 0.10 17.97
N LYS A 147 -12.36 1.25 17.53
CA LYS A 147 -11.77 2.58 17.55
C LYS A 147 -10.84 2.76 18.74
N PRO A 148 -9.55 2.99 18.53
CA PRO A 148 -8.67 3.40 19.62
C PRO A 148 -9.29 4.59 20.34
N ILE A 149 -9.04 4.72 21.64
CA ILE A 149 -9.46 5.90 22.40
C ILE A 149 -8.64 7.07 21.90
N PHE A 150 -9.26 7.94 21.09
CA PHE A 150 -8.61 9.14 20.56
C PHE A 150 -8.71 10.36 21.50
N PHE A 151 -9.21 10.14 22.71
CA PHE A 151 -9.27 11.14 23.75
C PHE A 151 -8.75 10.55 25.06
N LYS A 152 -7.86 11.29 25.71
CA LYS A 152 -7.46 11.04 27.09
C LYS A 152 -8.01 12.20 27.93
N ASP A 153 -8.94 11.91 28.81
CA ASP A 153 -9.74 12.91 29.53
C ASP A 153 -10.45 13.85 28.54
N LYS A 154 -10.01 15.11 28.42
CA LYS A 154 -10.53 16.09 27.47
C LYS A 154 -9.56 16.37 26.31
N THR A 155 -8.38 15.76 26.34
CA THR A 155 -7.32 16.01 25.36
C THR A 155 -7.48 15.08 24.16
N PHE A 156 -7.52 15.65 22.96
CA PHE A 156 -7.55 14.90 21.72
C PHE A 156 -6.14 14.42 21.34
N LEU A 157 -6.00 13.13 21.08
CA LEU A 157 -4.75 12.48 20.71
C LEU A 157 -4.66 12.45 19.16
N PHE A 158 -4.37 13.60 18.59
CA PHE A 158 -4.35 13.78 17.13
C PHE A 158 -3.30 12.93 16.44
N ASP A 159 -2.16 12.70 17.07
CA ASP A 159 -1.08 11.83 16.61
C ASP A 159 -1.56 10.37 16.41
N LYS A 160 -2.17 9.80 17.46
CA LYS A 160 -2.74 8.45 17.40
C LYS A 160 -3.87 8.33 16.37
N PHE A 161 -4.69 9.37 16.26
CA PHE A 161 -5.77 9.37 15.28
C PHE A 161 -5.25 9.50 13.84
N ALA A 162 -4.19 10.28 13.60
CA ALA A 162 -3.53 10.39 12.31
C ALA A 162 -2.96 9.04 11.86
N VAL A 163 -2.21 8.38 12.74
CA VAL A 163 -1.65 7.04 12.49
C VAL A 163 -2.76 6.01 12.20
N TYR A 164 -3.81 6.02 13.01
CA TYR A 164 -4.96 5.16 12.79
C TYR A 164 -5.61 5.38 11.41
N LEU A 165 -5.85 6.63 11.03
CA LEU A 165 -6.44 6.98 9.73
C LEU A 165 -5.54 6.55 8.59
N LYS A 166 -4.23 6.83 8.68
CA LYS A 166 -3.25 6.42 7.67
C LYS A 166 -3.36 4.92 7.38
N ASN A 167 -3.34 4.10 8.44
CA ASN A 167 -3.32 2.65 8.30
C ASN A 167 -4.66 2.05 7.87
N ASN A 168 -5.76 2.55 8.42
CA ASN A 168 -7.09 1.99 8.14
C ASN A 168 -7.74 2.55 6.87
N ASN A 169 -7.26 3.67 6.34
CA ASN A 169 -7.80 4.29 5.14
C ASN A 169 -6.75 4.35 4.01
N HIS A 170 -5.59 3.73 4.18
CA HIS A 170 -4.50 3.71 3.20
C HIS A 170 -4.19 5.11 2.67
N ILE A 171 -3.82 6.03 3.59
CA ILE A 171 -3.43 7.38 3.22
C ILE A 171 -1.97 7.37 2.80
N VAL A 172 -1.65 8.03 1.69
CA VAL A 172 -0.30 8.16 1.13
C VAL A 172 -0.05 9.59 0.67
N LYS A 173 1.19 9.97 0.47
CA LYS A 173 1.57 11.25 -0.14
C LYS A 173 2.13 11.01 -1.53
N ILE A 174 1.52 11.62 -2.55
CA ILE A 174 1.91 11.53 -3.95
C ILE A 174 2.03 12.95 -4.50
N ASN A 175 3.14 13.27 -5.15
CA ASN A 175 3.39 14.60 -5.72
C ASN A 175 3.10 15.73 -4.72
N ASN A 176 3.62 15.61 -3.51
CA ASN A 176 3.45 16.56 -2.40
C ASN A 176 1.99 16.80 -1.96
N GLN A 177 1.07 15.88 -2.26
CA GLN A 177 -0.34 15.96 -1.88
C GLN A 177 -0.80 14.68 -1.20
N LEU A 178 -1.58 14.81 -0.11
CA LEU A 178 -2.20 13.65 0.55
C LEU A 178 -3.28 13.03 -0.33
N HIS A 179 -3.24 11.72 -0.44
CA HIS A 179 -4.20 10.90 -1.15
C HIS A 179 -4.76 9.83 -0.22
N ILE A 180 -5.99 9.45 -0.45
CA ILE A 180 -6.66 8.36 0.27
C ILE A 180 -7.17 7.32 -0.71
N TYR A 181 -7.05 6.04 -0.35
CA TYR A 181 -7.57 4.95 -1.16
C TYR A 181 -9.08 4.90 -1.12
N ARG A 182 -9.71 4.96 -2.30
CA ARG A 182 -11.15 4.93 -2.44
C ARG A 182 -11.55 4.32 -3.79
N ASP A 183 -12.47 3.38 -3.76
CA ASP A 183 -13.04 2.76 -4.97
C ASP A 183 -11.97 2.23 -5.95
N GLY A 184 -10.90 1.64 -5.41
CA GLY A 184 -9.84 1.02 -6.20
C GLY A 184 -8.70 1.94 -6.65
N ILE A 185 -8.74 3.24 -6.33
CA ILE A 185 -7.68 4.21 -6.67
C ILE A 185 -7.38 5.15 -5.49
N TYR A 186 -6.25 5.84 -5.59
CA TYR A 186 -5.87 6.90 -4.66
C TYR A 186 -6.39 8.25 -5.16
N VAL A 187 -7.35 8.83 -4.43
CA VAL A 187 -7.93 10.14 -4.74
C VAL A 187 -7.28 11.23 -3.91
N PRO A 188 -6.96 12.41 -4.49
CA PRO A 188 -6.34 13.49 -3.76
C PRO A 188 -7.38 14.25 -2.93
N GLY A 189 -6.94 14.80 -1.80
CA GLY A 189 -7.65 15.86 -1.12
C GLY A 189 -7.85 15.70 0.37
N ALA A 190 -7.58 16.77 1.08
CA ALA A 190 -7.82 16.89 2.51
C ALA A 190 -9.29 16.70 2.88
N MET A 191 -10.23 17.12 2.02
CA MET A 191 -11.68 16.98 2.27
C MET A 191 -12.12 15.52 2.35
N GLU A 192 -11.55 14.64 1.52
CA GLU A 192 -11.86 13.20 1.55
C GLU A 192 -11.35 12.57 2.85
N ILE A 193 -10.18 12.99 3.31
CA ILE A 193 -9.59 12.56 4.58
C ILE A 193 -10.44 13.09 5.75
N GLU A 194 -10.83 14.37 5.73
CA GLU A 194 -11.72 14.94 6.75
C GLU A 194 -13.07 14.25 6.80
N ALA A 195 -13.63 13.86 5.65
CA ALA A 195 -14.85 13.08 5.60
C ALA A 195 -14.74 11.73 6.32
N GLN A 196 -13.58 11.05 6.20
CA GLN A 196 -13.33 9.84 6.98
C GLN A 196 -13.16 10.15 8.47
N MET A 197 -12.49 11.26 8.84
CA MET A 197 -12.39 11.67 10.24
C MET A 197 -13.75 11.84 10.90
N ILE A 198 -14.69 12.47 10.20
CA ILE A 198 -16.06 12.69 10.70
C ILE A 198 -16.85 11.37 10.80
N LYS A 199 -16.61 10.41 9.92
CA LYS A 199 -17.22 9.06 10.06
C LYS A 199 -16.76 8.35 11.34
N HIS A 200 -15.51 8.54 11.74
CA HIS A 200 -14.99 7.95 12.97
C HIS A 200 -15.38 8.73 14.22
N ILE A 201 -15.34 10.06 14.14
CA ILE A 201 -15.66 10.98 15.24
C ILE A 201 -16.60 12.08 14.71
N PRO A 202 -17.93 11.89 14.74
CA PRO A 202 -18.89 12.80 14.12
C PRO A 202 -18.79 14.27 14.55
N ASN A 203 -18.42 14.52 15.81
CA ASN A 203 -18.34 15.86 16.39
C ASN A 203 -16.89 16.41 16.44
N LEU A 204 -15.99 15.89 15.62
CA LEU A 204 -14.59 16.32 15.61
C LEU A 204 -14.48 17.76 15.11
N LYS A 205 -13.95 18.64 15.97
CA LYS A 205 -13.82 20.08 15.70
C LYS A 205 -12.89 20.32 14.51
N ARG A 206 -13.09 21.41 13.77
CA ARG A 206 -12.24 21.80 12.64
C ARG A 206 -10.76 21.90 13.01
N ALA A 207 -10.46 22.53 14.17
CA ALA A 207 -9.09 22.65 14.66
C ALA A 207 -8.40 21.28 14.79
N HIS A 208 -9.08 20.29 15.37
CA HIS A 208 -8.55 18.93 15.50
C HIS A 208 -8.33 18.25 14.15
N ARG A 209 -9.26 18.46 13.17
CA ARG A 209 -9.07 17.92 11.81
C ARG A 209 -7.84 18.53 11.13
N SER A 210 -7.65 19.85 11.28
CA SER A 210 -6.47 20.54 10.75
C SER A 210 -5.16 20.06 11.40
N GLU A 211 -5.15 19.78 12.70
CA GLU A 211 -4.00 19.21 13.41
C GLU A 211 -3.64 17.81 12.86
N VAL A 212 -4.65 16.96 12.63
CA VAL A 212 -4.43 15.63 12.05
C VAL A 212 -3.86 15.71 10.64
N LEU A 213 -4.40 16.59 9.79
CA LEU A 213 -3.88 16.77 8.44
C LEU A 213 -2.44 17.28 8.45
N ALA A 214 -2.14 18.30 9.26
CA ALA A 214 -0.80 18.84 9.40
C ALA A 214 0.19 17.77 9.91
N TYR A 215 -0.23 16.96 10.86
CA TYR A 215 0.59 15.85 11.36
C TYR A 215 0.86 14.81 10.30
N LEU A 216 -0.14 14.41 9.51
CA LEU A 216 0.01 13.50 8.37
C LEU A 216 1.01 14.04 7.35
N GLU A 217 0.92 15.32 7.00
CA GLU A 217 1.84 15.95 6.05
C GLU A 217 3.30 15.91 6.53
N VAL A 218 3.53 16.23 7.81
CA VAL A 218 4.87 16.18 8.42
C VAL A 218 5.39 14.74 8.50
N MET A 219 4.54 13.79 8.87
CA MET A 219 4.89 12.39 8.97
C MET A 219 5.40 11.85 7.62
N PHE A 220 4.72 12.15 6.52
CA PHE A 220 5.16 11.76 5.17
C PHE A 220 6.40 12.52 4.66
N GLN A 221 6.76 13.64 5.26
CA GLN A 221 8.05 14.28 4.99
C GLN A 221 9.22 13.43 5.48
N THR A 222 9.05 12.71 6.58
CA THR A 222 10.08 11.85 7.17
C THR A 222 10.09 10.45 6.56
N GLU A 223 8.94 9.94 6.12
CA GLU A 223 8.80 8.60 5.52
C GLU A 223 9.08 8.58 4.01
N GLY A 224 9.03 9.73 3.36
CA GLY A 224 9.16 9.86 1.92
C GLY A 224 7.82 9.79 1.17
N GLU A 225 7.85 10.16 -0.10
CA GLU A 225 6.68 10.12 -0.97
C GLU A 225 6.47 8.76 -1.60
N THR A 226 5.22 8.35 -1.70
CA THR A 226 4.84 7.13 -2.40
C THR A 226 4.85 7.39 -3.91
N ARG A 227 5.58 6.60 -4.66
CA ARG A 227 5.59 6.67 -6.13
C ARG A 227 4.42 5.87 -6.68
N ALA A 228 3.82 6.40 -7.74
CA ALA A 228 2.83 5.66 -8.51
C ALA A 228 3.41 4.34 -9.02
N THR A 229 2.61 3.30 -8.94
CA THR A 229 3.00 1.94 -9.33
C THR A 229 3.20 1.83 -10.86
N ASN A 230 3.70 0.69 -11.28
CA ASN A 230 4.00 0.29 -12.64
C ASN A 230 3.07 0.94 -13.70
N PRO A 231 3.62 1.63 -14.71
CA PRO A 231 2.84 2.30 -15.77
C PRO A 231 2.04 1.35 -16.63
N ASN A 232 2.36 0.06 -16.62
CA ASN A 232 1.63 -0.97 -17.35
C ASN A 232 0.31 -1.39 -16.69
N ILE A 233 0.00 -0.90 -15.50
CA ILE A 233 -1.26 -1.21 -14.82
C ILE A 233 -2.26 -0.10 -15.09
N ILE A 234 -3.43 -0.46 -15.63
CA ILE A 234 -4.56 0.41 -15.89
C ILE A 234 -5.69 0.02 -14.95
N ALA A 235 -6.30 0.99 -14.29
CA ALA A 235 -7.51 0.76 -13.51
C ALA A 235 -8.74 0.94 -14.41
N PHE A 236 -9.61 -0.06 -14.46
CA PHE A 236 -10.95 -0.01 -15.00
C PHE A 236 -11.99 0.06 -13.88
N SER A 237 -13.27 0.25 -14.19
CA SER A 237 -14.30 0.33 -13.14
C SER A 237 -14.47 -0.98 -12.37
N ASN A 238 -14.08 -2.11 -12.92
CA ASN A 238 -14.23 -3.45 -12.34
C ASN A 238 -12.92 -4.13 -11.91
N GLY A 239 -11.75 -3.47 -12.01
CA GLY A 239 -10.47 -4.06 -11.58
C GLY A 239 -9.26 -3.43 -12.25
N LEU A 240 -8.12 -4.09 -12.11
CA LEU A 240 -6.82 -3.67 -12.62
C LEU A 240 -6.38 -4.57 -13.77
N TYR A 241 -5.96 -3.98 -14.87
CA TYR A 241 -5.45 -4.69 -16.04
C TYR A 241 -3.97 -4.38 -16.25
N ASN A 242 -3.15 -5.40 -16.41
CA ASN A 242 -1.74 -5.26 -16.73
C ASN A 242 -1.54 -5.47 -18.24
N ILE A 243 -1.19 -4.39 -18.97
CA ILE A 243 -1.00 -4.42 -20.42
C ILE A 243 0.21 -5.25 -20.85
N ARG A 244 1.14 -5.57 -19.97
CA ARG A 244 2.36 -6.31 -20.30
C ARG A 244 2.14 -7.81 -20.46
N ASP A 245 1.31 -8.37 -19.59
CA ASP A 245 1.07 -9.83 -19.53
C ASP A 245 -0.41 -10.20 -19.78
N GLY A 246 -1.29 -9.21 -19.94
CA GLY A 246 -2.71 -9.41 -20.15
C GLY A 246 -3.50 -9.85 -18.91
N SER A 247 -2.89 -9.85 -17.73
CA SER A 247 -3.56 -10.27 -16.51
C SER A 247 -4.59 -9.24 -16.03
N PHE A 248 -5.70 -9.73 -15.50
CA PHE A 248 -6.74 -8.92 -14.85
C PHE A 248 -6.87 -9.35 -13.40
N MET A 249 -6.90 -8.39 -12.47
CA MET A 249 -6.89 -8.63 -11.02
C MET A 249 -7.84 -7.69 -10.29
N ASP A 250 -8.22 -8.08 -9.08
CA ASP A 250 -9.01 -7.24 -8.19
C ASP A 250 -8.24 -5.99 -7.73
N PHE A 251 -8.99 -4.99 -7.27
CA PHE A 251 -8.40 -3.79 -6.68
C PHE A 251 -7.67 -4.11 -5.38
N THR A 252 -6.49 -3.53 -5.22
CA THR A 252 -5.70 -3.62 -3.98
C THR A 252 -5.06 -2.27 -3.65
N PRO A 253 -4.98 -1.87 -2.38
CA PRO A 253 -4.31 -0.63 -1.97
C PRO A 253 -2.80 -0.66 -2.14
N GLU A 254 -2.18 -1.83 -2.31
CA GLU A 254 -0.73 -1.96 -2.58
C GLU A 254 -0.35 -1.42 -3.96
N ILE A 255 -1.31 -1.35 -4.88
CA ILE A 255 -1.12 -0.79 -6.21
C ILE A 255 -1.53 0.69 -6.20
N VAL A 256 -0.53 1.56 -6.17
CA VAL A 256 -0.73 3.02 -6.14
C VAL A 256 -1.07 3.54 -7.53
N ILE A 257 -2.35 3.79 -7.76
CA ILE A 257 -2.89 4.35 -9.01
C ILE A 257 -3.89 5.46 -8.69
N THR A 258 -3.84 6.56 -9.44
CA THR A 258 -4.61 7.80 -9.15
C THR A 258 -5.70 8.10 -10.16
N ASN A 259 -5.77 7.34 -11.24
CA ASN A 259 -6.76 7.52 -12.28
C ASN A 259 -7.42 6.20 -12.65
N LYS A 260 -8.65 6.24 -13.12
CA LYS A 260 -9.45 5.06 -13.46
C LYS A 260 -10.30 5.33 -14.71
N ILE A 261 -10.28 4.38 -15.62
CA ILE A 261 -11.20 4.35 -16.76
C ILE A 261 -12.60 4.03 -16.22
N PRO A 262 -13.64 4.84 -16.53
CA PRO A 262 -14.95 4.70 -15.91
C PRO A 262 -15.76 3.47 -16.38
N TRP A 263 -15.23 2.74 -17.32
CA TRP A 263 -15.87 1.56 -17.94
C TRP A 263 -15.28 0.26 -17.40
N PRO A 264 -16.07 -0.82 -17.38
CA PRO A 264 -15.54 -2.16 -17.06
C PRO A 264 -14.67 -2.69 -18.19
N TYR A 265 -13.56 -3.34 -17.84
CA TYR A 265 -12.81 -4.14 -18.79
C TYR A 265 -13.61 -5.40 -19.16
N ASN A 266 -13.84 -5.59 -20.44
CA ASN A 266 -14.50 -6.76 -21.01
C ASN A 266 -13.77 -7.19 -22.29
N PRO A 267 -12.97 -8.27 -22.27
CA PRO A 267 -12.21 -8.72 -23.42
C PRO A 267 -13.10 -9.22 -24.59
N ALA A 268 -14.36 -9.53 -24.33
CA ALA A 268 -15.33 -9.95 -25.34
C ALA A 268 -16.15 -8.78 -25.91
N ALA A 269 -15.87 -7.53 -25.50
CA ALA A 269 -16.59 -6.38 -26.01
C ALA A 269 -16.31 -6.17 -27.49
N HIS A 270 -17.36 -6.07 -28.29
CA HIS A 270 -17.32 -5.81 -29.70
C HIS A 270 -18.43 -4.82 -30.09
N ASN A 271 -18.17 -3.99 -31.12
CA ASN A 271 -19.14 -3.03 -31.61
C ASN A 271 -18.94 -2.77 -33.09
N ASP A 272 -19.83 -3.32 -33.93
CA ASP A 272 -19.79 -3.22 -35.41
C ASP A 272 -19.80 -1.77 -35.90
N LEU A 273 -20.52 -0.88 -35.23
CA LEU A 273 -20.57 0.55 -35.59
C LEU A 273 -19.23 1.22 -35.36
N LEU A 274 -18.53 0.88 -34.29
CA LEU A 274 -17.18 1.39 -34.02
C LEU A 274 -16.21 0.91 -35.12
N ASP A 275 -16.22 -0.36 -35.43
CA ASP A 275 -15.38 -0.95 -36.48
C ASP A 275 -15.65 -0.33 -37.85
N TYR A 276 -16.90 -0.18 -38.23
CA TYR A 276 -17.29 0.51 -39.44
C TYR A 276 -16.79 1.97 -39.45
N THR A 277 -16.94 2.67 -38.36
CA THR A 277 -16.52 4.08 -38.23
C THR A 277 -15.01 4.22 -38.38
N LEU A 278 -14.22 3.37 -37.69
CA LEU A 278 -12.76 3.39 -37.77
C LEU A 278 -12.27 3.03 -39.17
N ASN A 279 -12.89 2.03 -39.86
CA ASN A 279 -12.57 1.69 -41.23
C ASN A 279 -12.84 2.86 -42.19
N ARG A 280 -13.94 3.56 -42.02
CA ARG A 280 -14.24 4.76 -42.81
C ARG A 280 -13.26 5.90 -42.57
N LEU A 281 -12.87 6.15 -41.33
CA LEU A 281 -11.88 7.16 -40.96
C LEU A 281 -10.52 6.84 -41.56
N ALA A 282 -10.18 5.57 -41.63
CA ALA A 282 -8.96 5.09 -42.26
C ALA A 282 -9.05 5.01 -43.80
N CYS A 283 -10.15 5.40 -44.43
CA CYS A 283 -10.41 5.23 -45.85
C CYS A 283 -10.27 3.77 -46.31
N ASN A 284 -10.59 2.81 -45.45
CA ASN A 284 -10.39 1.36 -45.61
C ASN A 284 -8.93 0.94 -45.80
N ASP A 285 -7.98 1.77 -45.44
CA ASP A 285 -6.57 1.43 -45.40
C ASP A 285 -6.24 0.71 -44.06
N PRO A 286 -5.76 -0.54 -44.10
CA PRO A 286 -5.49 -1.32 -42.91
C PRO A 286 -4.32 -0.76 -42.07
N GLU A 287 -3.32 -0.12 -42.70
CA GLU A 287 -2.18 0.46 -41.98
C GLU A 287 -2.62 1.72 -41.20
N VAL A 288 -3.44 2.56 -41.84
CA VAL A 288 -4.03 3.73 -41.20
C VAL A 288 -4.98 3.30 -40.09
N ARG A 289 -5.77 2.23 -40.26
CA ARG A 289 -6.62 1.66 -39.24
C ARG A 289 -5.81 1.21 -38.05
N ALA A 290 -4.73 0.45 -38.26
CA ALA A 290 -3.84 -0.01 -37.18
C ALA A 290 -3.21 1.19 -36.43
N LEU A 291 -2.78 2.24 -37.14
CA LEU A 291 -2.24 3.45 -36.53
C LEU A 291 -3.27 4.16 -35.61
N LEU A 292 -4.55 4.22 -36.01
CA LEU A 292 -5.61 4.80 -35.18
C LEU A 292 -5.82 3.97 -33.89
N GLU A 293 -5.75 2.65 -33.97
CA GLU A 293 -5.87 1.75 -32.83
C GLU A 293 -4.65 1.85 -31.90
N GLU A 294 -3.44 1.91 -32.45
CA GLU A 294 -2.21 2.14 -31.69
C GLU A 294 -2.23 3.50 -30.96
N MET A 295 -2.75 4.55 -31.61
CA MET A 295 -2.93 5.85 -30.99
C MET A 295 -3.86 5.77 -29.77
N VAL A 296 -4.97 5.04 -29.88
CA VAL A 296 -5.89 4.79 -28.78
C VAL A 296 -5.19 4.01 -27.65
N GLY A 297 -4.46 2.94 -28.03
CA GLY A 297 -3.67 2.13 -27.08
C GLY A 297 -2.61 2.96 -26.35
N TYR A 298 -1.94 3.87 -27.06
CA TYR A 298 -0.95 4.77 -26.46
C TYR A 298 -1.58 5.69 -25.41
N CYS A 299 -2.80 6.14 -25.59
CA CYS A 299 -3.53 6.94 -24.60
C CYS A 299 -3.81 6.18 -23.29
N LEU A 300 -3.78 4.86 -23.29
CA LEU A 300 -3.94 4.02 -22.10
C LEU A 300 -2.62 3.84 -21.33
N TYR A 301 -1.47 4.02 -22.01
CA TYR A 301 -0.17 3.89 -21.38
C TYR A 301 0.14 5.10 -20.50
N ARG A 302 0.45 4.86 -19.24
CA ARG A 302 0.54 5.89 -18.19
C ARG A 302 1.87 6.67 -18.16
N ARG A 303 2.68 6.59 -19.20
CA ARG A 303 3.92 7.34 -19.38
C ARG A 303 4.00 7.92 -20.77
N ASN A 304 4.82 8.95 -20.91
CA ASN A 304 5.10 9.58 -22.20
C ASN A 304 6.58 9.41 -22.57
N GLU A 305 7.10 8.20 -22.44
CA GLU A 305 8.52 7.90 -22.74
C GLU A 305 8.85 8.05 -24.21
N LEU A 306 7.87 7.78 -25.07
CA LEU A 306 8.04 7.92 -26.51
C LEU A 306 7.99 9.38 -26.98
N GLY A 307 7.50 10.30 -26.16
CA GLY A 307 7.41 11.73 -26.47
C GLY A 307 6.62 12.03 -27.74
N LYS A 308 5.59 11.21 -28.05
CA LYS A 308 4.81 11.36 -29.28
C LYS A 308 3.56 12.19 -29.07
N ALA A 309 3.25 13.00 -30.06
CA ALA A 309 1.99 13.72 -30.19
C ALA A 309 1.33 13.38 -31.52
N PHE A 310 0.03 13.26 -31.52
CA PHE A 310 -0.75 12.96 -32.72
C PHE A 310 -1.48 14.23 -33.19
N ILE A 311 -1.32 14.55 -34.47
CA ILE A 311 -1.99 15.69 -35.11
C ILE A 311 -2.91 15.15 -36.19
N LEU A 312 -4.22 15.37 -36.02
CA LEU A 312 -5.23 14.98 -37.00
C LEU A 312 -5.43 16.11 -38.02
N ILE A 313 -5.02 15.87 -39.25
CA ILE A 313 -5.14 16.85 -40.35
C ILE A 313 -6.16 16.33 -41.36
N GLY A 314 -6.94 17.20 -41.94
CA GLY A 314 -7.91 16.90 -42.99
C GLY A 314 -9.00 17.96 -43.14
N ASP A 315 -9.80 17.87 -44.18
CA ASP A 315 -10.88 18.81 -44.52
C ASP A 315 -11.99 18.86 -43.45
N LYS A 316 -12.91 19.81 -43.58
CA LYS A 316 -14.08 19.90 -42.73
C LYS A 316 -14.96 18.66 -42.85
N SER A 317 -15.58 18.25 -41.75
CA SER A 317 -16.58 17.16 -41.65
C SER A 317 -16.08 15.77 -42.06
N ASN A 318 -14.76 15.52 -41.94
CA ASN A 318 -14.17 14.20 -42.22
C ASN A 318 -13.90 13.32 -40.97
N GLY A 319 -14.61 13.56 -39.89
CA GLY A 319 -14.65 12.66 -38.72
C GLY A 319 -13.59 12.88 -37.63
N LYS A 320 -12.65 13.86 -37.77
CA LYS A 320 -11.61 14.11 -36.74
C LYS A 320 -12.18 14.31 -35.32
N SER A 321 -13.20 15.20 -35.22
CA SER A 321 -13.85 15.47 -33.93
C SER A 321 -14.61 14.25 -33.40
N THR A 322 -15.19 13.42 -34.30
CA THR A 322 -15.87 12.18 -33.95
C THR A 322 -14.87 11.18 -33.34
N PHE A 323 -13.71 11.02 -33.95
CA PHE A 323 -12.65 10.15 -33.42
C PHE A 323 -12.19 10.60 -32.05
N LEU A 324 -11.87 11.90 -31.88
CA LEU A 324 -11.48 12.45 -30.60
C LEU A 324 -12.57 12.32 -29.54
N HIS A 325 -13.85 12.41 -29.94
CA HIS A 325 -14.97 12.20 -29.03
C HIS A 325 -15.07 10.72 -28.56
N VAL A 326 -14.83 9.77 -29.43
CA VAL A 326 -14.75 8.34 -29.08
C VAL A 326 -13.61 8.11 -28.07
N VAL A 327 -12.40 8.58 -28.36
CA VAL A 327 -11.24 8.47 -27.45
C VAL A 327 -11.55 9.12 -26.09
N LYS A 328 -12.12 10.33 -26.12
CA LYS A 328 -12.52 11.06 -24.92
C LYS A 328 -13.51 10.27 -24.05
N ASN A 329 -14.55 9.72 -24.66
CA ASN A 329 -15.53 8.91 -23.95
C ASN A 329 -14.94 7.62 -23.39
N MET A 330 -14.04 6.97 -24.12
CA MET A 330 -13.34 5.78 -23.65
C MET A 330 -12.48 6.08 -22.43
N LEU A 331 -11.71 7.16 -22.44
CA LEU A 331 -10.84 7.54 -21.34
C LEU A 331 -11.63 8.05 -20.13
N GLY A 332 -12.75 8.71 -20.35
CA GLY A 332 -13.55 9.42 -19.35
C GLY A 332 -13.02 10.84 -19.08
N ASP A 333 -13.93 11.77 -18.81
CA ASP A 333 -13.63 13.20 -18.66
C ASP A 333 -12.55 13.53 -17.61
N LYS A 334 -12.47 12.73 -16.55
CA LYS A 334 -11.46 12.94 -15.47
C LYS A 334 -10.03 12.62 -15.89
N ASN A 335 -9.85 11.90 -16.99
CA ASN A 335 -8.53 11.50 -17.51
C ASN A 335 -8.08 12.39 -18.70
N ILE A 336 -8.75 13.49 -18.95
CA ILE A 336 -8.51 14.38 -20.09
C ILE A 336 -8.23 15.78 -19.60
N ALA A 337 -7.20 16.43 -20.17
CA ALA A 337 -6.91 17.84 -19.96
C ALA A 337 -6.98 18.59 -21.29
N CYS A 338 -7.52 19.82 -21.26
CA CYS A 338 -7.51 20.72 -22.41
C CYS A 338 -6.41 21.77 -22.23
N LEU A 339 -5.38 21.70 -23.06
CA LEU A 339 -4.22 22.61 -22.98
C LEU A 339 -4.55 24.07 -23.33
N LEU A 340 -5.67 24.34 -24.01
CA LEU A 340 -6.07 25.69 -24.40
C LEU A 340 -6.36 26.63 -23.22
N TYR A 341 -6.60 26.09 -22.03
CA TYR A 341 -6.93 26.84 -20.82
C TYR A 341 -5.92 26.71 -19.69
N THR A 342 -4.85 25.93 -19.86
CA THR A 342 -3.90 25.61 -18.80
C THR A 342 -2.51 26.24 -18.96
N SER A 343 -2.23 26.89 -20.07
CA SER A 343 -0.98 27.67 -20.24
C SER A 343 -1.22 29.11 -19.82
N PRO A 344 -0.63 29.61 -18.71
CA PRO A 344 -0.39 31.01 -18.64
C PRO A 344 0.52 31.36 -19.83
N SER A 345 0.10 32.30 -20.62
CA SER A 345 0.98 32.91 -21.64
C SER A 345 2.28 33.35 -20.96
N PRO A 346 3.45 33.11 -21.54
CA PRO A 346 4.72 33.60 -21.00
C PRO A 346 4.74 35.10 -20.85
#